data_76ffbd35ce086512bb73f918b7df9bb0
#
_entry.id   76ffbd35ce086512bb73f918b7df9bb0
#
_cell.length_a   1.000
_cell.length_b   1.000
_cell.length_c   1.000
_cell.angle_alpha   90.00
_cell.angle_beta   90.00
_cell.angle_gamma   90.00
#
_symmetry.space_group_name_H-M   'P 1'
#
loop_
_entity.id
_entity.type
_entity.pdbx_description
1 polymer ?
#
loop_
_entity_poly.entity_id
_entity_poly.type
_entity_poly.pdbx_seq_one_letter_code
_entity_poly.pdbx_strand_id
1 'polypeptide(L)'
;MVKPKILMMDEPSLGLAPLLVRDIFDIINLLRERGNTILLVEQNARKALEVADYAYVLETGQLVLEGPGRTLLEDEKVQEAYLGTARESS
;
A
#
# COMPACT_ATOMS: atom_id res chain seq x y z
N MET A 1 -18.81 23.13 -0.75
CA MET A 1 -18.28 21.79 -0.82
C MET A 1 -16.77 21.80 -0.74
N VAL A 2 -16.22 21.02 0.13
CA VAL A 2 -14.76 20.95 0.29
C VAL A 2 -14.22 19.89 -0.65
N LYS A 3 -13.27 20.25 -1.48
CA LYS A 3 -12.62 19.30 -2.35
C LYS A 3 -11.63 18.48 -1.53
N PRO A 4 -11.59 17.17 -1.73
CA PRO A 4 -10.58 16.35 -1.03
C PRO A 4 -9.18 16.77 -1.47
N LYS A 5 -8.28 16.77 -0.53
CA LYS A 5 -6.88 17.01 -0.85
C LYS A 5 -6.25 15.74 -1.38
N ILE A 6 -5.36 15.89 -2.34
CA ILE A 6 -4.57 14.78 -2.82
C ILE A 6 -3.20 14.90 -2.18
N LEU A 7 -2.85 13.90 -1.40
CA LEU A 7 -1.56 13.83 -0.73
C LEU A 7 -0.73 12.76 -1.40
N MET A 8 0.50 13.10 -1.76
CA MET A 8 1.41 12.12 -2.33
C MET A 8 2.45 11.75 -1.30
N MET A 9 2.60 10.44 -1.08
CA MET A 9 3.61 9.92 -0.16
C MET A 9 4.48 8.93 -0.92
N ASP A 10 5.77 9.23 -1.00
CA ASP A 10 6.72 8.44 -1.78
C ASP A 10 7.58 7.63 -0.83
N GLU A 11 7.30 6.33 -0.76
CA GLU A 11 8.02 5.35 0.06
C GLU A 11 8.15 5.81 1.52
N PRO A 12 7.04 6.15 2.16
CA PRO A 12 7.11 6.72 3.52
C PRO A 12 7.67 5.76 4.55
N SER A 13 7.69 4.45 4.28
CA SER A 13 8.23 3.49 5.23
C SER A 13 9.71 3.21 5.02
N LEU A 14 10.32 3.78 3.98
CA LEU A 14 11.69 3.47 3.63
C LEU A 14 12.65 3.86 4.76
N GLY A 15 13.44 2.89 5.19
CA GLY A 15 14.44 3.13 6.22
C GLY A 15 13.93 3.20 7.65
N LEU A 16 12.63 2.99 7.85
CA LEU A 16 12.05 3.08 9.19
C LEU A 16 12.06 1.74 9.89
N ALA A 17 12.18 1.78 11.22
CA ALA A 17 12.04 0.59 12.05
C ALA A 17 10.60 0.07 11.98
N PRO A 18 10.39 -1.24 12.20
CA PRO A 18 9.06 -1.84 12.04
C PRO A 18 7.95 -1.16 12.83
N LEU A 19 8.23 -0.70 14.05
CA LEU A 19 7.20 -0.03 14.84
C LEU A 19 6.82 1.31 14.23
N LEU A 20 7.80 2.01 13.67
CA LEU A 20 7.53 3.30 13.03
C LEU A 20 6.80 3.11 11.72
N VAL A 21 7.07 2.03 11.00
CA VAL A 21 6.33 1.69 9.79
C VAL A 21 4.85 1.55 10.12
N ARG A 22 4.54 0.85 11.18
CA ARG A 22 3.16 0.66 11.62
C ARG A 22 2.49 2.00 11.92
N ASP A 23 3.20 2.88 12.62
CA ASP A 23 2.65 4.20 12.97
C ASP A 23 2.37 5.02 11.73
N ILE A 24 3.28 4.98 10.76
CA ILE A 24 3.09 5.70 9.51
C ILE A 24 1.84 5.22 8.77
N PHE A 25 1.64 3.91 8.69
CA PHE A 25 0.49 3.39 7.98
C PHE A 25 -0.82 3.63 8.75
N ASP A 26 -0.76 3.67 10.07
CA ASP A 26 -1.92 4.07 10.86
C ASP A 26 -2.32 5.51 10.55
N ILE A 27 -1.34 6.40 10.42
CA ILE A 27 -1.60 7.79 10.06
C ILE A 27 -2.18 7.90 8.66
N ILE A 28 -1.64 7.15 7.71
CA ILE A 28 -2.15 7.13 6.35
C ILE A 28 -3.62 6.72 6.34
N ASN A 29 -3.95 5.68 7.08
CA ASN A 29 -5.30 5.19 7.15
C ASN A 29 -6.24 6.21 7.77
N LEU A 30 -5.78 6.90 8.82
CA LEU A 30 -6.55 7.94 9.47
C LEU A 30 -6.83 9.10 8.50
N LEU A 31 -5.83 9.53 7.74
CA LEU A 31 -6.01 10.61 6.78
C LEU A 31 -7.00 10.21 5.69
N ARG A 32 -6.94 8.97 5.24
CA ARG A 32 -7.88 8.48 4.24
C ARG A 32 -9.29 8.50 4.78
N GLU A 33 -9.49 8.08 6.02
CA GLU A 33 -10.81 8.08 6.64
C GLU A 33 -11.39 9.48 6.80
N ARG A 34 -10.51 10.47 6.85
CA ARG A 34 -10.95 11.88 6.95
C ARG A 34 -11.26 12.50 5.60
N GLY A 35 -11.27 11.72 4.56
CA GLY A 35 -11.66 12.18 3.24
C GLY A 35 -10.53 12.64 2.35
N ASN A 36 -9.28 12.46 2.77
CA ASN A 36 -8.15 12.79 1.92
C ASN A 36 -7.93 11.70 0.89
N THR A 37 -7.56 12.09 -0.31
CA THR A 37 -7.13 11.16 -1.34
C THR A 37 -5.62 11.06 -1.24
N ILE A 38 -5.11 9.85 -1.10
CA ILE A 38 -3.68 9.63 -0.91
C ILE A 38 -3.15 8.77 -2.05
N LEU A 39 -2.11 9.27 -2.71
CA LEU A 39 -1.35 8.51 -3.67
C LEU A 39 -0.12 8.00 -2.95
N LEU A 40 -0.07 6.70 -2.74
CA LEU A 40 1.02 6.06 -1.99
C LEU A 40 1.90 5.28 -2.95
N VAL A 41 3.18 5.60 -2.97
CA VAL A 41 4.19 4.84 -3.71
C VAL A 41 5.01 4.09 -2.68
N GLU A 42 5.00 2.77 -2.73
CA GLU A 42 5.60 1.99 -1.66
C GLU A 42 6.12 0.66 -2.17
N GLN A 43 7.34 0.31 -1.76
CA GLN A 43 7.91 -0.99 -2.09
C GLN A 43 7.44 -2.08 -1.13
N ASN A 44 7.01 -1.70 0.05
CA ASN A 44 6.46 -2.64 1.01
C ASN A 44 5.06 -3.00 0.55
N ALA A 45 4.98 -3.98 -0.35
CA ALA A 45 3.74 -4.28 -1.05
C ALA A 45 2.62 -4.70 -0.09
N ARG A 46 2.94 -5.52 0.91
CA ARG A 46 1.91 -5.98 1.85
C ARG A 46 1.27 -4.81 2.58
N LYS A 47 2.10 -3.90 3.11
CA LYS A 47 1.57 -2.75 3.82
C LYS A 47 0.77 -1.83 2.92
N ALA A 48 1.28 -1.60 1.70
CA ALA A 48 0.57 -0.76 0.76
C ALA A 48 -0.80 -1.33 0.42
N LEU A 49 -0.89 -2.63 0.17
CA LEU A 49 -2.15 -3.26 -0.18
C LEU A 49 -3.13 -3.29 0.98
N GLU A 50 -2.62 -3.38 2.21
CA GLU A 50 -3.49 -3.37 3.38
C GLU A 50 -4.24 -2.05 3.53
N VAL A 51 -3.65 -0.95 3.12
CA VAL A 51 -4.29 0.36 3.28
C VAL A 51 -4.93 0.89 1.99
N ALA A 52 -4.59 0.30 0.85
CA ALA A 52 -5.06 0.82 -0.43
C ALA A 52 -6.51 0.44 -0.70
N ASP A 53 -7.28 1.40 -1.17
CA ASP A 53 -8.61 1.10 -1.71
C ASP A 53 -8.47 0.50 -3.09
N TYR A 54 -7.51 1.00 -3.86
CA TYR A 54 -7.22 0.49 -5.19
C TYR A 54 -5.71 0.58 -5.41
N ALA A 55 -5.14 -0.41 -6.05
CA ALA A 55 -3.69 -0.47 -6.22
C ALA A 55 -3.29 -0.79 -7.65
N TYR A 56 -2.14 -0.28 -8.02
CA TYR A 56 -1.51 -0.53 -9.31
C TYR A 56 -0.13 -1.11 -9.05
N VAL A 57 0.17 -2.24 -9.67
CA VAL A 57 1.49 -2.87 -9.52
C VAL A 57 2.29 -2.64 -10.78
N LEU A 58 3.46 -2.03 -10.61
CA LEU A 58 4.33 -1.70 -11.72
C LEU A 58 5.61 -2.50 -11.64
N GLU A 59 6.07 -2.99 -12.80
CA GLU A 59 7.36 -3.63 -12.91
C GLU A 59 8.08 -3.00 -14.08
N THR A 60 9.29 -2.53 -13.84
CA THR A 60 10.13 -1.93 -14.87
C THR A 60 9.35 -0.85 -15.65
N GLY A 61 8.61 -0.03 -14.92
CA GLY A 61 7.86 1.05 -15.51
C GLY A 61 6.58 0.66 -16.22
N GLN A 62 6.20 -0.61 -16.14
CA GLN A 62 4.99 -1.09 -16.81
C GLN A 62 3.97 -1.60 -15.82
N LEU A 63 2.71 -1.28 -16.09
CA LEU A 63 1.61 -1.76 -15.27
C LEU A 63 1.39 -3.23 -15.55
N VAL A 64 1.50 -4.06 -14.51
CA VAL A 64 1.31 -5.51 -14.67
C VAL A 64 0.05 -6.01 -14.00
N LEU A 65 -0.42 -5.32 -12.94
CA LEU A 65 -1.62 -5.71 -12.22
C LEU A 65 -2.30 -4.48 -11.66
N GLU A 66 -3.61 -4.55 -11.49
CA GLU A 66 -4.34 -3.52 -10.78
C GLU A 66 -5.60 -4.12 -10.19
N GLY A 67 -6.11 -3.49 -9.15
CA GLY A 67 -7.35 -3.90 -8.53
C GLY A 67 -7.49 -3.38 -7.12
N PRO A 68 -8.61 -3.69 -6.46
CA PRO A 68 -8.78 -3.34 -5.05
C PRO A 68 -7.67 -3.95 -4.21
N GLY A 69 -7.20 -3.19 -3.22
CA GLY A 69 -6.11 -3.67 -2.39
C GLY A 69 -6.37 -5.01 -1.76
N ARG A 70 -7.58 -5.20 -1.22
CA ARG A 70 -7.95 -6.47 -0.59
C ARG A 70 -7.89 -7.63 -1.58
N THR A 71 -8.38 -7.41 -2.79
CA THR A 71 -8.39 -8.45 -3.81
C THR A 71 -6.97 -8.89 -4.15
N LEU A 72 -6.08 -7.93 -4.33
CA LEU A 72 -4.69 -8.24 -4.64
C LEU A 72 -3.99 -8.90 -3.46
N LEU A 73 -4.32 -8.47 -2.26
CA LEU A 73 -3.71 -9.03 -1.06
C LEU A 73 -4.02 -10.52 -0.91
N GLU A 74 -5.20 -10.95 -1.34
CA GLU A 74 -5.63 -12.33 -1.22
C GLU A 74 -5.28 -13.19 -2.44
N ASP A 75 -4.77 -12.59 -3.49
CA ASP A 75 -4.43 -13.30 -4.72
C ASP A 75 -3.16 -14.10 -4.53
N GLU A 76 -3.20 -15.41 -4.82
CA GLU A 76 -2.06 -16.27 -4.61
C GLU A 76 -0.85 -15.86 -5.44
N LYS A 77 -1.08 -15.43 -6.67
CA LYS A 77 0.03 -15.02 -7.53
C LYS A 77 0.69 -13.77 -7.01
N VAL A 78 -0.09 -12.83 -6.48
CA VAL A 78 0.44 -11.63 -5.87
C VAL A 78 1.25 -11.98 -4.64
N GLN A 79 0.74 -12.90 -3.83
CA GLN A 79 1.45 -13.32 -2.63
C GLN A 79 2.80 -13.93 -2.97
N GLU A 80 2.85 -14.76 -4.00
CA GLU A 80 4.10 -15.39 -4.40
C GLU A 80 5.08 -14.39 -4.99
N ALA A 81 4.60 -13.46 -5.78
CA ALA A 81 5.48 -12.56 -6.52
C ALA A 81 5.94 -11.36 -5.71
N TYR A 82 5.09 -10.85 -4.84
CA TYR A 82 5.34 -9.54 -4.22
C TYR A 82 5.25 -9.52 -2.71
N LEU A 83 4.56 -10.47 -2.10
CA LEU A 83 4.30 -10.41 -0.66
C LEU A 83 5.12 -11.43 0.12
N GLY A 84 5.93 -12.20 -0.57
CA GLY A 84 6.52 -13.35 0.05
C GLY A 84 5.46 -14.43 0.20
N THR A 85 5.81 -15.55 0.76
CA THR A 85 4.85 -16.62 0.92
C THR A 85 4.30 -16.62 2.34
N ALA A 86 3.25 -17.38 2.56
CA ALA A 86 2.63 -17.45 3.88
C ALA A 86 3.62 -17.87 4.96
N ARG A 87 4.59 -18.69 4.61
CA ARG A 87 5.55 -19.15 5.61
C ARG A 87 6.45 -18.07 6.13
N GLU A 88 6.54 -16.95 5.43
CA GLU A 88 7.38 -15.87 5.89
C GLU A 88 6.74 -15.07 7.00
N SER A 89 5.45 -15.19 7.16
CA SER A 89 4.77 -14.47 8.21
C SER A 89 4.98 -15.13 9.56
N SER A 90 5.51 -16.29 9.55
CA SER A 90 5.76 -17.00 10.79
C SER A 90 6.95 -16.43 11.54
#